data_b7cd825934e93cb88b4cc0b1676c1437
#
_entry.id   b7cd825934e93cb88b4cc0b1676c1437
#
_cell.length_a   1.000
_cell.length_b   1.000
_cell.length_c   1.000
_cell.angle_alpha   90.00
_cell.angle_beta   90.00
_cell.angle_gamma   90.00
#
_symmetry.space_group_name_H-M   'P 1'
#
loop_
_entity.id
_entity.type
_entity.pdbx_description
1 polymer ?
#
loop_
_entity_poly.entity_id
_entity_poly.type
_entity_poly.pdbx_seq_one_letter_code
_entity_poly.pdbx_strand_id
1 'polypeptide(L)'
;KVKEIWTVNKSVPVLPFQIEDASRQVLDQEAEYKQIAATEEEKKDGNAMPVVKQDVRLNNRIIDLRVPTNQAIFRLQSGVCQVYREFMLEKGFVEIHTPKLIGGASEGGANVFKFKYFEQDGCLAQSPQLYKQMALCADLKRVFEIGPVFRAENSNTNRHLCEFTGLDMEMEFKDHYFEVLDIIGELMVYMVTQLKSRFAKELGIINDQYPFEEFKICDPVLKISFKEGVAMLAAAGYEQEPLEDLSTETEKALGRLVKEKYDTDFYMLYGYPVNARP
;
A
#
# COMPACT_ATOMS: atom_id res chain seq x y z
N LYS A 1 12.01 -5.82 43.72
CA LYS A 1 13.04 -6.81 44.09
C LYS A 1 12.76 -8.08 43.31
N VAL A 2 13.74 -8.55 42.50
CA VAL A 2 13.68 -9.85 41.81
C VAL A 2 13.78 -10.93 42.87
N LYS A 3 12.87 -11.91 42.84
CA LYS A 3 12.91 -13.05 43.79
C LYS A 3 13.65 -14.24 43.20
N GLU A 4 13.47 -14.52 41.91
CA GLU A 4 14.06 -15.66 41.20
C GLU A 4 14.29 -15.29 39.75
N ILE A 5 15.32 -15.86 39.11
CA ILE A 5 15.63 -15.74 37.69
C ILE A 5 15.90 -17.14 37.16
N TRP A 6 15.16 -17.50 36.11
CA TRP A 6 15.28 -18.77 35.42
C TRP A 6 15.76 -18.58 33.99
N THR A 7 16.79 -19.31 33.61
CA THR A 7 17.26 -19.36 32.22
C THR A 7 16.40 -20.37 31.46
N VAL A 8 15.54 -19.90 30.56
CA VAL A 8 14.69 -20.76 29.73
C VAL A 8 15.48 -21.32 28.55
N ASN A 9 16.28 -20.45 27.90
CA ASN A 9 17.13 -20.81 26.77
C ASN A 9 18.37 -19.92 26.73
N LYS A 10 19.44 -20.39 26.08
CA LYS A 10 20.65 -19.62 25.83
C LYS A 10 20.57 -18.98 24.46
N SER A 11 20.87 -17.69 24.38
CA SER A 11 21.06 -16.99 23.11
C SER A 11 22.38 -17.40 22.46
N VAL A 12 22.50 -17.20 21.15
CA VAL A 12 23.79 -17.23 20.46
C VAL A 12 24.70 -16.14 21.04
N PRO A 13 26.04 -16.38 21.18
CA PRO A 13 26.95 -15.43 21.80
C PRO A 13 27.04 -14.09 21.08
N VAL A 14 26.92 -14.11 19.74
CA VAL A 14 27.02 -12.93 18.88
C VAL A 14 25.77 -12.86 18.00
N LEU A 15 25.06 -11.75 18.10
CA LEU A 15 23.92 -11.46 17.23
C LEU A 15 24.41 -10.94 15.86
N PRO A 16 23.71 -11.24 14.76
CA PRO A 16 24.08 -10.75 13.42
C PRO A 16 24.02 -9.22 13.32
N PHE A 17 23.18 -8.57 14.10
CA PHE A 17 23.10 -7.11 14.26
C PHE A 17 22.39 -6.74 15.56
N GLN A 18 22.52 -5.48 15.98
CA GLN A 18 21.80 -4.93 17.13
C GLN A 18 20.49 -4.27 16.66
N ILE A 19 19.44 -4.36 17.48
CA ILE A 19 18.13 -3.77 17.19
C ILE A 19 18.25 -2.24 17.06
N GLU A 20 19.08 -1.63 17.90
CA GLU A 20 19.36 -0.19 17.91
C GLU A 20 19.94 0.26 16.56
N ASP A 21 20.86 -0.51 15.99
CA ASP A 21 21.47 -0.21 14.68
C ASP A 21 20.45 -0.31 13.54
N ALA A 22 19.55 -1.29 13.61
CA ALA A 22 18.47 -1.47 12.63
C ALA A 22 17.30 -0.48 12.80
N SER A 23 17.27 0.29 13.90
CA SER A 23 16.20 1.26 14.22
C SER A 23 16.56 2.69 13.85
N ARG A 24 17.74 2.93 13.28
CA ARG A 24 18.20 4.29 12.96
C ARG A 24 17.34 4.95 11.91
N GLN A 25 17.30 6.28 11.98
CA GLN A 25 16.62 7.10 10.99
C GLN A 25 17.25 6.92 9.60
N VAL A 26 16.37 6.74 8.62
CA VAL A 26 16.73 6.66 7.19
C VAL A 26 16.21 7.93 6.52
N LEU A 27 17.11 8.81 6.11
CA LEU A 27 16.76 10.11 5.54
C LEU A 27 16.30 10.01 4.09
N ASP A 28 16.96 9.17 3.27
CA ASP A 28 16.58 8.73 1.93
C ASP A 28 17.43 7.54 1.48
N GLN A 29 17.06 6.87 0.37
CA GLN A 29 17.83 5.74 -0.15
C GLN A 29 19.25 6.15 -0.63
N GLU A 30 19.40 7.35 -1.21
CA GLU A 30 20.71 7.85 -1.63
C GLU A 30 21.61 8.19 -0.45
N ALA A 31 21.06 8.77 0.62
CA ALA A 31 21.79 9.02 1.85
C ALA A 31 22.16 7.71 2.55
N GLU A 32 21.29 6.69 2.52
CA GLU A 32 21.60 5.36 3.04
C GLU A 32 22.77 4.71 2.26
N TYR A 33 22.77 4.76 0.93
CA TYR A 33 23.89 4.27 0.11
C TYR A 33 25.18 5.04 0.34
N LYS A 34 25.11 6.37 0.49
CA LYS A 34 26.28 7.20 0.81
C LYS A 34 26.81 6.92 2.22
N GLN A 35 25.92 6.72 3.21
CA GLN A 35 26.31 6.31 4.55
C GLN A 35 26.94 4.91 4.57
N ILE A 36 26.42 3.96 3.79
CA ILE A 36 27.00 2.62 3.64
C ILE A 36 28.40 2.70 3.04
N ALA A 37 28.58 3.51 1.99
CA ALA A 37 29.88 3.71 1.33
C ALA A 37 30.88 4.42 2.27
N ALA A 38 30.47 5.50 2.92
CA ALA A 38 31.27 6.22 3.91
C ALA A 38 31.66 5.31 5.08
N THR A 39 30.72 4.49 5.59
CA THR A 39 30.97 3.54 6.68
C THR A 39 31.99 2.46 6.31
N GLU A 40 32.09 2.07 5.02
CA GLU A 40 33.12 1.13 4.55
C GLU A 40 34.52 1.78 4.47
N GLU A 41 34.61 3.09 4.22
CA GLU A 41 35.84 3.85 4.31
C GLU A 41 36.24 4.22 5.75
N GLU A 42 35.26 4.63 6.59
CA GLU A 42 35.44 5.03 7.97
C GLU A 42 35.68 3.85 8.94
N LYS A 43 35.31 2.62 8.56
CA LYS A 43 35.67 1.39 9.31
C LYS A 43 37.19 1.22 9.49
N LYS A 44 37.98 1.90 8.66
CA LYS A 44 39.44 1.96 8.84
C LYS A 44 39.87 2.81 10.03
N ASP A 45 39.02 3.73 10.48
CA ASP A 45 39.33 4.67 11.60
C ASP A 45 38.62 4.33 12.92
N GLY A 46 37.86 3.21 12.99
CA GLY A 46 37.31 2.68 14.25
C GLY A 46 36.10 3.43 14.84
N ASN A 47 35.55 4.47 14.19
CA ASN A 47 34.49 5.33 14.71
C ASN A 47 33.14 5.24 13.96
N ALA A 48 33.05 4.43 12.90
CA ALA A 48 31.83 4.32 12.10
C ALA A 48 30.78 3.47 12.81
N MET A 49 29.58 4.00 12.91
CA MET A 49 28.43 3.24 13.40
C MET A 49 27.95 2.24 12.33
N PRO A 50 27.73 0.96 12.67
CA PRO A 50 27.33 -0.04 11.68
C PRO A 50 25.96 0.26 11.08
N VAL A 51 25.84 0.18 9.75
CA VAL A 51 24.57 0.22 9.02
C VAL A 51 24.13 -1.21 8.73
N VAL A 52 22.91 -1.56 9.11
CA VAL A 52 22.36 -2.90 8.89
C VAL A 52 21.70 -2.96 7.52
N LYS A 53 22.38 -3.64 6.58
CA LYS A 53 21.89 -3.79 5.19
C LYS A 53 20.58 -4.62 5.14
N GLN A 54 19.78 -4.36 4.12
CA GLN A 54 18.46 -5.02 3.95
C GLN A 54 18.58 -6.55 3.85
N ASP A 55 19.56 -7.07 3.15
CA ASP A 55 19.81 -8.51 3.04
C ASP A 55 20.13 -9.17 4.39
N VAL A 56 20.89 -8.49 5.24
CA VAL A 56 21.20 -8.95 6.62
C VAL A 56 19.90 -8.98 7.45
N ARG A 57 19.06 -7.96 7.34
CA ARG A 57 17.76 -7.89 8.03
C ARG A 57 16.82 -8.99 7.56
N LEU A 58 16.69 -9.21 6.26
CA LEU A 58 15.82 -10.23 5.67
C LEU A 58 16.30 -11.66 6.01
N ASN A 59 17.61 -11.91 5.99
CA ASN A 59 18.17 -13.22 6.36
C ASN A 59 18.10 -13.50 7.87
N ASN A 60 17.89 -12.49 8.70
CA ASN A 60 17.73 -12.59 10.15
C ASN A 60 16.37 -12.03 10.60
N ARG A 61 15.30 -12.40 9.92
CA ARG A 61 13.98 -11.77 10.01
C ARG A 61 13.39 -11.80 11.43
N ILE A 62 13.68 -12.83 12.24
CA ILE A 62 13.20 -12.92 13.63
C ILE A 62 13.71 -11.76 14.46
N ILE A 63 15.00 -11.37 14.31
CA ILE A 63 15.57 -10.23 15.01
C ILE A 63 15.05 -8.92 14.40
N ASP A 64 14.98 -8.84 13.09
CA ASP A 64 14.46 -7.67 12.38
C ASP A 64 13.01 -7.33 12.75
N LEU A 65 12.17 -8.35 12.97
CA LEU A 65 10.80 -8.16 13.46
C LEU A 65 10.70 -7.61 14.90
N ARG A 66 11.79 -7.58 15.62
CA ARG A 66 11.86 -6.94 16.95
C ARG A 66 12.16 -5.44 16.88
N VAL A 67 12.56 -4.93 15.72
CA VAL A 67 12.73 -3.49 15.48
C VAL A 67 11.37 -2.80 15.69
N PRO A 68 11.31 -1.74 16.52
CA PRO A 68 10.04 -1.08 16.87
C PRO A 68 9.23 -0.63 15.66
N THR A 69 9.90 -0.14 14.63
CA THR A 69 9.25 0.33 13.39
C THR A 69 8.61 -0.82 12.63
N ASN A 70 9.26 -1.98 12.52
CA ASN A 70 8.64 -3.14 11.88
C ASN A 70 7.40 -3.60 12.64
N GLN A 71 7.44 -3.61 13.97
CA GLN A 71 6.25 -3.91 14.78
C GLN A 71 5.14 -2.87 14.59
N ALA A 72 5.49 -1.60 14.50
CA ALA A 72 4.54 -0.52 14.23
C ALA A 72 3.88 -0.69 12.85
N ILE A 73 4.66 -1.03 11.81
CA ILE A 73 4.14 -1.30 10.46
C ILE A 73 3.13 -2.45 10.48
N PHE A 74 3.43 -3.57 11.14
CA PHE A 74 2.48 -4.69 11.24
C PHE A 74 1.18 -4.32 11.97
N ARG A 75 1.29 -3.54 13.06
CA ARG A 75 0.11 -3.06 13.78
C ARG A 75 -0.71 -2.08 12.94
N LEU A 76 -0.04 -1.17 12.23
CA LEU A 76 -0.71 -0.23 11.33
C LEU A 76 -1.40 -0.96 10.17
N GLN A 77 -0.75 -1.96 9.56
CA GLN A 77 -1.36 -2.79 8.51
C GLN A 77 -2.61 -3.53 9.02
N SER A 78 -2.54 -4.09 10.23
CA SER A 78 -3.70 -4.68 10.90
C SER A 78 -4.81 -3.64 11.13
N GLY A 79 -4.43 -2.43 11.54
CA GLY A 79 -5.34 -1.29 11.72
C GLY A 79 -6.02 -0.87 10.42
N VAL A 80 -5.31 -0.84 9.31
CA VAL A 80 -5.88 -0.55 7.98
C VAL A 80 -6.99 -1.56 7.64
N CYS A 81 -6.74 -2.85 7.80
CA CYS A 81 -7.74 -3.88 7.54
C CYS A 81 -8.96 -3.75 8.49
N GLN A 82 -8.72 -3.44 9.76
CA GLN A 82 -9.78 -3.25 10.75
C GLN A 82 -10.66 -2.05 10.40
N VAL A 83 -10.07 -0.89 10.16
CA VAL A 83 -10.79 0.36 9.85
C VAL A 83 -11.57 0.24 8.55
N TYR A 84 -10.98 -0.39 7.53
CA TYR A 84 -11.68 -0.68 6.28
C TYR A 84 -12.91 -1.55 6.51
N ARG A 85 -12.77 -2.65 7.27
CA ARG A 85 -13.88 -3.55 7.59
C ARG A 85 -15.00 -2.84 8.34
N GLU A 86 -14.64 -2.04 9.35
CA GLU A 86 -15.60 -1.27 10.15
C GLU A 86 -16.45 -0.35 9.26
N PHE A 87 -15.80 0.41 8.38
CA PHE A 87 -16.50 1.29 7.44
C PHE A 87 -17.40 0.52 6.48
N MET A 88 -16.90 -0.55 5.87
CA MET A 88 -17.68 -1.34 4.91
C MET A 88 -18.95 -1.94 5.54
N LEU A 89 -18.82 -2.51 6.74
CA LEU A 89 -19.95 -3.06 7.49
C LEU A 89 -20.96 -1.97 7.86
N GLU A 90 -20.52 -0.80 8.30
CA GLU A 90 -21.38 0.34 8.59
C GLU A 90 -22.15 0.82 7.36
N LYS A 91 -21.53 0.79 6.17
CA LYS A 91 -22.17 1.13 4.89
C LYS A 91 -23.04 -0.01 4.30
N GLY A 92 -23.23 -1.10 5.04
CA GLY A 92 -24.09 -2.22 4.66
C GLY A 92 -23.48 -3.16 3.61
N PHE A 93 -22.16 -3.20 3.49
CA PHE A 93 -21.47 -4.18 2.67
C PHE A 93 -21.36 -5.52 3.40
N VAL A 94 -21.43 -6.61 2.66
CA VAL A 94 -21.23 -7.98 3.14
C VAL A 94 -19.80 -8.42 2.82
N GLU A 95 -19.06 -8.89 3.83
CA GLU A 95 -17.73 -9.48 3.60
C GLU A 95 -17.85 -10.85 2.94
N ILE A 96 -17.17 -11.05 1.82
CA ILE A 96 -17.10 -12.33 1.11
C ILE A 96 -15.66 -12.83 1.08
N HIS A 97 -15.50 -14.14 0.94
CA HIS A 97 -14.20 -14.80 0.84
C HIS A 97 -14.19 -15.65 -0.44
N THR A 98 -13.42 -15.20 -1.43
CA THR A 98 -13.41 -15.80 -2.75
C THR A 98 -12.27 -16.81 -2.92
N PRO A 99 -12.45 -17.84 -3.77
CA PRO A 99 -11.38 -18.78 -4.09
C PRO A 99 -10.16 -18.08 -4.70
N LYS A 100 -8.97 -18.52 -4.29
CA LYS A 100 -7.69 -18.04 -4.84
C LYS A 100 -7.03 -19.02 -5.79
N LEU A 101 -7.44 -20.29 -5.74
CA LEU A 101 -7.10 -21.30 -6.75
C LEU A 101 -8.26 -21.39 -7.73
N ILE A 102 -8.02 -20.93 -8.98
CA ILE A 102 -9.06 -20.81 -9.99
C ILE A 102 -8.65 -21.50 -11.30
N GLY A 103 -9.63 -21.93 -12.08
CA GLY A 103 -9.40 -22.68 -13.33
C GLY A 103 -9.03 -21.83 -14.55
N GLY A 104 -8.97 -20.50 -14.42
CA GLY A 104 -8.64 -19.58 -15.50
C GLY A 104 -8.37 -18.16 -15.00
N ALA A 105 -7.75 -17.32 -15.83
CA ALA A 105 -7.47 -15.94 -15.48
C ALA A 105 -8.77 -15.17 -15.21
N SER A 106 -8.81 -14.39 -14.14
CA SER A 106 -9.96 -13.56 -13.76
C SER A 106 -9.99 -12.20 -14.45
N GLU A 107 -8.83 -11.75 -14.95
CA GLU A 107 -8.65 -10.47 -15.63
C GLU A 107 -7.83 -10.64 -16.90
N GLY A 108 -8.14 -9.88 -17.95
CA GLY A 108 -7.32 -9.80 -19.16
C GLY A 108 -6.06 -8.94 -18.94
N GLY A 109 -5.00 -9.25 -19.70
CA GLY A 109 -3.82 -8.38 -19.80
C GLY A 109 -2.73 -8.57 -18.75
N ALA A 110 -3.00 -9.12 -17.58
CA ALA A 110 -1.96 -9.39 -16.59
C ALA A 110 -1.52 -10.86 -16.61
N ASN A 111 -0.22 -11.10 -16.37
CA ASN A 111 0.30 -12.45 -16.27
C ASN A 111 -0.20 -13.13 -14.99
N VAL A 112 -0.55 -14.42 -15.10
CA VAL A 112 -1.00 -15.24 -13.99
C VAL A 112 0.05 -16.25 -13.58
N PHE A 113 0.12 -16.57 -12.30
CA PHE A 113 0.86 -17.72 -11.81
C PHE A 113 0.07 -18.99 -12.12
N LYS A 114 0.57 -19.78 -13.07
CA LYS A 114 -0.02 -21.07 -13.47
C LYS A 114 0.59 -22.20 -12.68
N PHE A 115 -0.20 -23.21 -12.35
CA PHE A 115 0.23 -24.44 -11.70
C PHE A 115 -0.59 -25.64 -12.17
N LYS A 116 -0.07 -26.83 -11.95
CA LYS A 116 -0.85 -28.07 -12.18
C LYS A 116 -1.69 -28.37 -10.95
N TYR A 117 -3.00 -28.49 -11.16
CA TYR A 117 -3.96 -28.93 -10.17
C TYR A 117 -4.44 -30.33 -10.56
N PHE A 118 -3.72 -31.34 -10.05
CA PHE A 118 -3.85 -32.73 -10.50
C PHE A 118 -3.65 -32.82 -12.03
N GLU A 119 -4.66 -33.26 -12.78
CA GLU A 119 -4.60 -33.38 -14.24
C GLU A 119 -5.05 -32.11 -15.00
N GLN A 120 -5.50 -31.09 -14.27
CA GLN A 120 -5.97 -29.83 -14.82
C GLN A 120 -4.95 -28.69 -14.62
N ASP A 121 -5.10 -27.64 -15.42
CA ASP A 121 -4.37 -26.39 -15.17
C ASP A 121 -5.16 -25.49 -14.23
N GLY A 122 -4.45 -24.87 -13.28
CA GLY A 122 -4.99 -23.87 -12.40
C GLY A 122 -4.13 -22.62 -12.42
N CYS A 123 -4.65 -21.54 -11.87
CA CYS A 123 -3.90 -20.32 -11.65
C CYS A 123 -4.29 -19.66 -10.32
N LEU A 124 -3.41 -18.79 -9.82
CA LEU A 124 -3.70 -17.94 -8.67
C LEU A 124 -4.53 -16.73 -9.10
N ALA A 125 -5.50 -16.36 -8.27
CA ALA A 125 -6.43 -15.26 -8.55
C ALA A 125 -5.73 -13.90 -8.55
N GLN A 126 -5.90 -13.11 -9.60
CA GLN A 126 -5.40 -11.75 -9.75
C GLN A 126 -6.27 -10.72 -9.01
N SER A 127 -7.52 -11.06 -8.76
CA SER A 127 -8.51 -10.26 -8.03
C SER A 127 -9.74 -11.12 -7.73
N PRO A 128 -10.65 -10.68 -6.84
CA PRO A 128 -11.94 -11.32 -6.63
C PRO A 128 -13.02 -10.91 -7.66
N GLN A 129 -12.66 -10.26 -8.77
CA GLN A 129 -13.58 -9.57 -9.67
C GLN A 129 -14.79 -10.39 -10.11
N LEU A 130 -14.59 -11.60 -10.64
CA LEU A 130 -15.70 -12.44 -11.12
C LEU A 130 -16.65 -12.82 -9.98
N TYR A 131 -16.13 -13.15 -8.83
CA TYR A 131 -16.94 -13.56 -7.67
C TYR A 131 -17.70 -12.39 -7.05
N LYS A 132 -17.12 -11.18 -7.01
CA LYS A 132 -17.84 -9.98 -6.59
C LYS A 132 -19.04 -9.70 -7.51
N GLN A 133 -18.84 -9.76 -8.81
CA GLN A 133 -19.92 -9.59 -9.80
C GLN A 133 -20.99 -10.68 -9.64
N MET A 134 -20.59 -11.94 -9.44
CA MET A 134 -21.54 -13.03 -9.17
C MET A 134 -22.35 -12.78 -7.89
N ALA A 135 -21.72 -12.25 -6.85
CA ALA A 135 -22.38 -11.91 -5.59
C ALA A 135 -23.42 -10.78 -5.79
N LEU A 136 -23.10 -9.76 -6.58
CA LEU A 136 -24.07 -8.71 -6.95
C LEU A 136 -25.24 -9.28 -7.77
N CYS A 137 -24.96 -10.16 -8.74
CA CYS A 137 -26.00 -10.84 -9.52
C CYS A 137 -26.89 -11.73 -8.64
N ALA A 138 -26.42 -12.14 -7.47
CA ALA A 138 -27.17 -12.88 -6.44
C ALA A 138 -27.87 -11.96 -5.42
N ASP A 139 -28.10 -10.70 -5.75
CA ASP A 139 -28.80 -9.68 -4.95
C ASP A 139 -28.13 -9.27 -3.63
N LEU A 140 -26.82 -9.51 -3.47
CA LEU A 140 -26.10 -9.02 -2.29
C LEU A 140 -25.85 -7.51 -2.31
N LYS A 141 -26.01 -6.83 -3.44
CA LYS A 141 -25.97 -5.37 -3.66
C LYS A 141 -24.66 -4.67 -3.33
N ARG A 142 -24.02 -5.00 -2.21
CA ARG A 142 -22.77 -4.42 -1.73
C ARG A 142 -21.93 -5.49 -1.10
N VAL A 143 -20.74 -5.75 -1.63
CA VAL A 143 -19.82 -6.76 -1.11
C VAL A 143 -18.40 -6.21 -1.04
N PHE A 144 -17.60 -6.77 -0.14
CA PHE A 144 -16.18 -6.47 -0.05
C PHE A 144 -15.38 -7.70 0.33
N GLU A 145 -14.10 -7.67 0.05
CA GLU A 145 -13.15 -8.69 0.47
C GLU A 145 -11.85 -8.04 0.96
N ILE A 146 -11.27 -8.59 2.02
CA ILE A 146 -9.89 -8.38 2.42
C ILE A 146 -9.18 -9.71 2.21
N GLY A 147 -8.33 -9.80 1.21
CA GLY A 147 -7.73 -11.09 0.87
C GLY A 147 -6.49 -10.99 -0.02
N PRO A 148 -5.75 -12.12 -0.16
CA PRO A 148 -4.56 -12.16 -0.99
C PRO A 148 -4.88 -12.02 -2.47
N VAL A 149 -4.01 -11.31 -3.16
CA VAL A 149 -4.04 -11.07 -4.61
C VAL A 149 -2.68 -11.43 -5.18
N PHE A 150 -2.68 -12.11 -6.35
CA PHE A 150 -1.49 -12.61 -7.00
C PHE A 150 -1.38 -12.08 -8.43
N ARG A 151 -0.28 -11.39 -8.74
CA ARG A 151 -0.01 -10.87 -10.07
C ARG A 151 1.40 -11.29 -10.50
N ALA A 152 1.54 -12.00 -11.60
CA ALA A 152 2.84 -12.42 -12.10
C ALA A 152 3.55 -11.24 -12.81
N GLU A 153 3.83 -10.18 -12.07
CA GLU A 153 4.48 -8.97 -12.53
C GLU A 153 5.98 -9.22 -12.70
N ASN A 154 6.49 -9.06 -13.92
CA ASN A 154 7.91 -9.14 -14.19
C ASN A 154 8.57 -7.76 -14.08
N SER A 155 8.47 -7.16 -12.92
CA SER A 155 9.01 -5.82 -12.64
C SER A 155 9.46 -5.73 -11.19
N ASN A 156 10.65 -5.20 -10.95
CA ASN A 156 11.21 -5.01 -9.62
C ASN A 156 11.13 -3.54 -9.21
N THR A 157 9.94 -3.07 -8.92
CA THR A 157 9.69 -1.73 -8.39
C THR A 157 8.87 -1.80 -7.10
N ASN A 158 8.82 -0.72 -6.34
CA ASN A 158 8.00 -0.60 -5.14
C ASN A 158 6.48 -0.68 -5.40
N ARG A 159 6.02 -0.61 -6.65
CA ARG A 159 4.62 -0.70 -7.06
C ARG A 159 4.20 -2.10 -7.55
N HIS A 160 5.15 -2.95 -7.92
CA HIS A 160 4.89 -4.24 -8.55
C HIS A 160 5.22 -5.38 -7.59
N LEU A 161 4.21 -5.79 -6.81
CA LEU A 161 4.30 -6.94 -5.93
C LEU A 161 3.60 -8.14 -6.57
N CYS A 162 4.23 -9.30 -6.47
CA CYS A 162 3.64 -10.54 -6.96
C CYS A 162 2.52 -11.07 -6.05
N GLU A 163 2.56 -10.71 -4.76
CA GLU A 163 1.54 -11.06 -3.77
C GLU A 163 1.32 -9.89 -2.82
N PHE A 164 0.07 -9.53 -2.58
CA PHE A 164 -0.32 -8.49 -1.65
C PHE A 164 -1.74 -8.72 -1.11
N THR A 165 -2.07 -8.04 -0.01
CA THR A 165 -3.45 -8.04 0.52
C THR A 165 -4.26 -6.94 -0.17
N GLY A 166 -5.28 -7.33 -0.92
CA GLY A 166 -6.23 -6.42 -1.55
C GLY A 166 -7.33 -6.00 -0.58
N LEU A 167 -7.69 -4.72 -0.61
CA LEU A 167 -8.92 -4.17 -0.05
C LEU A 167 -9.84 -3.90 -1.23
N ASP A 168 -10.82 -4.75 -1.41
CA ASP A 168 -11.62 -4.79 -2.62
C ASP A 168 -13.11 -4.61 -2.31
N MET A 169 -13.84 -3.88 -3.12
CA MET A 169 -15.27 -3.67 -2.97
C MET A 169 -15.98 -3.74 -4.31
N GLU A 170 -17.27 -4.06 -4.27
CA GLU A 170 -18.17 -4.00 -5.41
C GLU A 170 -19.54 -3.57 -4.93
N MET A 171 -20.22 -2.67 -5.65
CA MET A 171 -21.57 -2.25 -5.30
C MET A 171 -22.42 -1.95 -6.52
N GLU A 172 -23.72 -2.18 -6.42
CA GLU A 172 -24.67 -1.63 -7.36
C GLU A 172 -24.77 -0.11 -7.18
N PHE A 173 -24.97 0.64 -8.25
CA PHE A 173 -25.41 2.03 -8.20
C PHE A 173 -26.74 2.18 -8.96
N LYS A 174 -27.55 3.18 -8.61
CA LYS A 174 -28.89 3.36 -9.15
C LYS A 174 -28.92 4.30 -10.34
N ASP A 175 -28.30 5.46 -10.18
CA ASP A 175 -28.38 6.53 -11.16
C ASP A 175 -27.03 6.77 -11.86
N HIS A 176 -25.96 6.88 -11.11
CA HIS A 176 -24.66 7.26 -11.65
C HIS A 176 -23.50 6.67 -10.84
N TYR A 177 -22.39 6.34 -11.51
CA TYR A 177 -21.18 5.81 -10.86
C TYR A 177 -20.57 6.76 -9.82
N PHE A 178 -20.98 8.01 -9.75
CA PHE A 178 -20.59 8.93 -8.69
C PHE A 178 -20.98 8.45 -7.29
N GLU A 179 -22.02 7.64 -7.18
CA GLU A 179 -22.37 6.98 -5.91
C GLU A 179 -21.19 6.12 -5.40
N VAL A 180 -20.46 5.47 -6.30
CA VAL A 180 -19.26 4.68 -5.96
C VAL A 180 -18.11 5.62 -5.56
N LEU A 181 -17.91 6.73 -6.30
CA LEU A 181 -16.89 7.73 -5.96
C LEU A 181 -17.16 8.36 -4.58
N ASP A 182 -18.42 8.63 -4.25
CA ASP A 182 -18.78 9.18 -2.93
C ASP A 182 -18.41 8.21 -1.80
N ILE A 183 -18.76 6.94 -1.94
CA ILE A 183 -18.38 5.90 -0.96
C ILE A 183 -16.85 5.77 -0.82
N ILE A 184 -16.11 5.79 -1.93
CA ILE A 184 -14.63 5.75 -1.88
C ILE A 184 -14.08 6.99 -1.20
N GLY A 185 -14.64 8.18 -1.47
CA GLY A 185 -14.25 9.42 -0.82
C GLY A 185 -14.45 9.39 0.68
N GLU A 186 -15.64 9.01 1.13
CA GLU A 186 -15.96 8.85 2.54
C GLU A 186 -15.06 7.80 3.21
N LEU A 187 -14.80 6.67 2.53
CA LEU A 187 -13.88 5.63 3.00
C LEU A 187 -12.48 6.20 3.25
N MET A 188 -11.92 6.94 2.29
CA MET A 188 -10.56 7.49 2.41
C MET A 188 -10.46 8.50 3.56
N VAL A 189 -11.44 9.40 3.70
CA VAL A 189 -11.50 10.34 4.83
C VAL A 189 -11.59 9.57 6.15
N TYR A 190 -12.50 8.60 6.24
CA TYR A 190 -12.66 7.78 7.43
C TYR A 190 -11.37 7.04 7.79
N MET A 191 -10.75 6.33 6.83
CA MET A 191 -9.52 5.59 7.06
C MET A 191 -8.39 6.49 7.56
N VAL A 192 -8.13 7.60 6.87
CA VAL A 192 -7.06 8.54 7.27
C VAL A 192 -7.30 9.08 8.67
N THR A 193 -8.53 9.51 8.98
CA THR A 193 -8.92 10.05 10.29
C THR A 193 -8.76 9.00 11.40
N GLN A 194 -9.27 7.79 11.19
CA GLN A 194 -9.20 6.73 12.18
C GLN A 194 -7.77 6.25 12.42
N LEU A 195 -6.97 6.10 11.38
CA LEU A 195 -5.57 5.69 11.49
C LEU A 195 -4.74 6.76 12.23
N LYS A 196 -4.90 8.03 11.90
CA LYS A 196 -4.23 9.13 12.62
C LYS A 196 -4.59 9.15 14.11
N SER A 197 -5.87 8.97 14.44
CA SER A 197 -6.34 9.00 15.81
C SER A 197 -5.95 7.75 16.61
N ARG A 198 -6.22 6.58 16.08
CA ARG A 198 -6.10 5.29 16.80
C ARG A 198 -4.68 4.72 16.81
N PHE A 199 -3.86 5.07 15.80
CA PHE A 199 -2.50 4.55 15.60
C PHE A 199 -1.44 5.66 15.61
N ALA A 200 -1.70 6.77 16.31
CA ALA A 200 -0.78 7.89 16.41
C ALA A 200 0.61 7.47 16.94
N LYS A 201 0.65 6.52 17.89
CA LYS A 201 1.89 5.98 18.43
C LYS A 201 2.70 5.23 17.39
N GLU A 202 2.06 4.35 16.62
CA GLU A 202 2.68 3.58 15.55
C GLU A 202 3.18 4.48 14.44
N LEU A 203 2.38 5.47 14.03
CA LEU A 203 2.78 6.49 13.04
C LEU A 203 3.98 7.30 13.53
N GLY A 204 4.03 7.69 14.80
CA GLY A 204 5.18 8.36 15.39
C GLY A 204 6.46 7.51 15.33
N ILE A 205 6.38 6.24 15.73
CA ILE A 205 7.51 5.30 15.67
C ILE A 205 8.03 5.11 14.22
N ILE A 206 7.10 5.04 13.24
CA ILE A 206 7.48 4.93 11.84
C ILE A 206 8.14 6.22 11.36
N ASN A 207 7.58 7.38 11.72
CA ASN A 207 8.12 8.68 11.33
C ASN A 207 9.50 8.98 11.92
N ASP A 208 9.80 8.45 13.12
CA ASP A 208 11.11 8.58 13.74
C ASP A 208 12.22 7.90 12.90
N GLN A 209 11.93 6.76 12.28
CA GLN A 209 12.89 6.04 11.44
C GLN A 209 12.79 6.44 9.96
N TYR A 210 11.58 6.61 9.44
CA TYR A 210 11.28 6.97 8.05
C TYR A 210 10.47 8.26 8.05
N PRO A 211 11.13 9.44 8.09
CA PRO A 211 10.43 10.72 8.13
C PRO A 211 9.48 10.91 6.95
N PHE A 212 8.26 11.33 7.24
CA PHE A 212 7.26 11.69 6.24
C PHE A 212 6.44 12.89 6.70
N GLU A 213 5.91 13.63 5.74
CA GLU A 213 4.96 14.71 6.03
C GLU A 213 3.59 14.14 6.41
N GLU A 214 2.86 14.87 7.24
CA GLU A 214 1.49 14.49 7.58
C GLU A 214 0.61 14.45 6.32
N PHE A 215 -0.05 13.32 6.10
CA PHE A 215 -0.95 13.13 4.97
C PHE A 215 -2.21 13.98 5.13
N LYS A 216 -2.47 14.89 4.18
CA LYS A 216 -3.61 15.81 4.18
C LYS A 216 -4.70 15.29 3.24
N ILE A 217 -5.94 15.35 3.70
CA ILE A 217 -7.12 14.97 2.92
C ILE A 217 -8.25 15.97 3.18
N CYS A 218 -8.92 16.39 2.11
CA CYS A 218 -10.11 17.24 2.22
C CYS A 218 -11.35 16.39 2.56
N ASP A 219 -12.27 16.99 3.30
CA ASP A 219 -13.61 16.44 3.54
C ASP A 219 -14.68 17.47 3.12
N PRO A 220 -15.47 17.21 2.07
CA PRO A 220 -15.43 16.04 1.18
C PRO A 220 -14.18 15.98 0.30
N VAL A 221 -13.84 14.76 -0.17
CA VAL A 221 -12.70 14.56 -1.06
C VAL A 221 -12.84 15.36 -2.34
N LEU A 222 -11.74 16.02 -2.73
CA LEU A 222 -11.65 16.77 -3.98
C LEU A 222 -11.85 15.85 -5.20
N LYS A 223 -12.78 16.20 -6.08
CA LYS A 223 -13.00 15.55 -7.36
C LYS A 223 -12.62 16.48 -8.49
N ILE A 224 -11.75 16.01 -9.39
CA ILE A 224 -11.26 16.76 -10.55
C ILE A 224 -11.58 15.94 -11.80
N SER A 225 -12.17 16.55 -12.82
CA SER A 225 -12.31 15.87 -14.11
C SER A 225 -10.95 15.69 -14.80
N PHE A 226 -10.80 14.65 -15.59
CA PHE A 226 -9.60 14.41 -16.39
C PHE A 226 -9.27 15.66 -17.26
N LYS A 227 -10.29 16.27 -17.86
CA LYS A 227 -10.15 17.49 -18.65
C LYS A 227 -9.56 18.67 -17.84
N GLU A 228 -10.01 18.86 -16.60
CA GLU A 228 -9.46 19.89 -15.70
C GLU A 228 -8.01 19.56 -15.31
N GLY A 229 -7.72 18.27 -15.04
CA GLY A 229 -6.36 17.80 -14.75
C GLY A 229 -5.39 18.08 -15.90
N VAL A 230 -5.78 17.76 -17.14
CA VAL A 230 -5.00 18.08 -18.35
C VAL A 230 -4.81 19.58 -18.52
N ALA A 231 -5.84 20.38 -18.26
CA ALA A 231 -5.72 21.85 -18.33
C ALA A 231 -4.75 22.40 -17.27
N MET A 232 -4.72 21.81 -16.06
CA MET A 232 -3.75 22.18 -15.02
C MET A 232 -2.32 21.85 -15.44
N LEU A 233 -2.10 20.68 -16.04
CA LEU A 233 -0.79 20.27 -16.57
C LEU A 233 -0.31 21.20 -17.67
N ALA A 234 -1.18 21.51 -18.65
CA ALA A 234 -0.87 22.42 -19.74
C ALA A 234 -0.51 23.84 -19.24
N ALA A 235 -1.25 24.35 -18.26
CA ALA A 235 -0.98 25.66 -17.65
C ALA A 235 0.39 25.69 -16.92
N ALA A 236 0.86 24.55 -16.44
CA ALA A 236 2.16 24.39 -15.81
C ALA A 236 3.30 24.03 -16.79
N GLY A 237 3.02 23.96 -18.11
CA GLY A 237 4.01 23.70 -19.16
C GLY A 237 4.30 22.22 -19.41
N TYR A 238 3.47 21.30 -18.93
CA TYR A 238 3.58 19.88 -19.24
C TYR A 238 2.83 19.53 -20.51
N GLU A 239 3.45 18.75 -21.40
CA GLU A 239 2.79 18.19 -22.58
C GLU A 239 1.99 16.96 -22.17
N GLN A 240 0.69 16.98 -22.45
CA GLN A 240 -0.23 15.86 -22.21
C GLN A 240 -1.29 15.84 -23.29
N GLU A 241 -1.37 14.74 -24.02
CA GLU A 241 -2.45 14.53 -25.01
C GLU A 241 -3.80 14.39 -24.31
N PRO A 242 -4.82 15.18 -24.72
CA PRO A 242 -6.12 15.21 -24.03
C PRO A 242 -6.90 13.90 -24.02
N LEU A 243 -6.58 12.97 -24.93
CA LEU A 243 -7.29 11.69 -25.10
C LEU A 243 -6.43 10.48 -24.70
N GLU A 244 -5.23 10.68 -24.20
CA GLU A 244 -4.34 9.61 -23.73
C GLU A 244 -4.26 9.57 -22.21
N ASP A 245 -3.93 8.40 -21.66
CA ASP A 245 -3.73 8.24 -20.21
C ASP A 245 -2.53 9.07 -19.72
N LEU A 246 -2.53 9.41 -18.46
CA LEU A 246 -1.40 10.12 -17.84
C LEU A 246 -0.18 9.20 -17.78
N SER A 247 0.96 9.72 -18.17
CA SER A 247 2.24 9.07 -17.87
C SER A 247 2.54 9.15 -16.36
N THR A 248 3.44 8.31 -15.86
CA THR A 248 3.89 8.39 -14.46
C THR A 248 4.44 9.78 -14.11
N GLU A 249 5.06 10.47 -15.05
CA GLU A 249 5.61 11.80 -14.86
C GLU A 249 4.50 12.86 -14.74
N THR A 250 3.54 12.85 -15.67
CA THR A 250 2.41 13.81 -15.66
C THR A 250 1.45 13.53 -14.51
N GLU A 251 1.26 12.24 -14.10
CA GLU A 251 0.50 11.89 -12.91
C GLU A 251 1.12 12.50 -11.64
N LYS A 252 2.44 12.35 -11.46
CA LYS A 252 3.16 12.96 -10.32
C LYS A 252 3.14 14.49 -10.38
N ALA A 253 3.26 15.08 -11.58
CA ALA A 253 3.18 16.52 -11.76
C ALA A 253 1.79 17.03 -11.36
N LEU A 254 0.73 16.37 -11.82
CA LEU A 254 -0.65 16.73 -11.45
C LEU A 254 -0.86 16.64 -9.93
N GLY A 255 -0.35 15.60 -9.29
CA GLY A 255 -0.41 15.46 -7.83
C GLY A 255 0.23 16.64 -7.10
N ARG A 256 1.42 17.10 -7.54
CA ARG A 256 2.07 18.31 -6.98
C ARG A 256 1.24 19.58 -7.17
N LEU A 257 0.70 19.78 -8.36
CA LEU A 257 -0.14 20.96 -8.68
C LEU A 257 -1.43 20.96 -7.83
N VAL A 258 -2.02 19.79 -7.63
CA VAL A 258 -3.22 19.64 -6.77
C VAL A 258 -2.86 19.94 -5.32
N LYS A 259 -1.75 19.39 -4.80
CA LYS A 259 -1.28 19.66 -3.44
C LYS A 259 -1.02 21.15 -3.22
N GLU A 260 -0.36 21.81 -4.16
CA GLU A 260 -0.08 23.24 -4.09
C GLU A 260 -1.35 24.11 -4.10
N LYS A 261 -2.30 23.76 -4.96
CA LYS A 261 -3.52 24.55 -5.15
C LYS A 261 -4.59 24.32 -4.10
N TYR A 262 -4.74 23.08 -3.62
CA TYR A 262 -5.86 22.67 -2.78
C TYR A 262 -5.45 22.16 -1.39
N ASP A 263 -4.15 22.14 -1.08
CA ASP A 263 -3.58 21.63 0.18
C ASP A 263 -4.07 20.22 0.56
N THR A 264 -4.10 19.30 -0.41
CA THR A 264 -4.51 17.92 -0.23
C THR A 264 -3.56 16.94 -0.89
N ASP A 265 -3.30 15.81 -0.26
CA ASP A 265 -2.48 14.71 -0.81
C ASP A 265 -3.34 13.65 -1.51
N PHE A 266 -4.67 13.79 -1.45
CA PHE A 266 -5.60 12.85 -2.07
C PHE A 266 -6.71 13.58 -2.83
N TYR A 267 -6.94 13.14 -4.05
CA TYR A 267 -8.06 13.58 -4.90
C TYR A 267 -8.51 12.46 -5.82
N MET A 268 -9.70 12.57 -6.35
CA MET A 268 -10.25 11.64 -7.33
C MET A 268 -10.25 12.27 -8.71
N LEU A 269 -9.61 11.61 -9.66
CA LEU A 269 -9.65 11.99 -11.07
C LEU A 269 -10.71 11.15 -11.78
N TYR A 270 -11.69 11.79 -12.41
CA TYR A 270 -12.82 11.13 -13.07
C TYR A 270 -13.01 11.59 -14.52
N GLY A 271 -13.84 10.86 -15.27
CA GLY A 271 -14.15 11.22 -16.65
C GLY A 271 -12.96 11.04 -17.58
N TYR A 272 -12.24 9.93 -17.45
CA TYR A 272 -11.17 9.55 -18.35
C TYR A 272 -11.67 9.37 -19.77
N PRO A 273 -10.84 9.66 -20.80
CA PRO A 273 -11.17 9.36 -22.18
C PRO A 273 -11.32 7.83 -22.38
N VAL A 274 -12.22 7.43 -23.27
CA VAL A 274 -12.52 6.01 -23.54
C VAL A 274 -11.27 5.23 -23.97
N ASN A 275 -10.32 5.86 -24.65
CA ASN A 275 -9.06 5.23 -25.05
C ASN A 275 -8.16 4.87 -23.86
N ALA A 276 -8.27 5.62 -22.77
CA ALA A 276 -7.46 5.39 -21.56
C ALA A 276 -8.15 4.41 -20.59
N ARG A 277 -9.48 4.48 -20.52
CA ARG A 277 -10.31 3.63 -19.64
C ARG A 277 -11.59 3.27 -20.38
N PRO A 278 -11.61 2.16 -21.16
CA PRO A 278 -12.78 1.70 -21.93
C PRO A 278 -13.92 1.19 -21.04
#